data_00b3b128a3147eb8900bcfd1d5be4313
#
_entry.id   00b3b128a3147eb8900bcfd1d5be4313
#
_cell.length_a   1.000
_cell.length_b   1.000
_cell.length_c   1.000
_cell.angle_alpha   90.00
_cell.angle_beta   90.00
_cell.angle_gamma   90.00
#
_symmetry.space_group_name_H-M   'P 1'
#
loop_
_entity.id
_entity.type
_entity.pdbx_description
1 polymer ?
#
loop_
_entity_poly.entity_id
_entity_poly.type
_entity_poly.pdbx_seq_one_letter_code
_entity_poly.pdbx_strand_id
1 'polypeptide(L)'
;MNDSVSAPAPRHSDLPHPDALRRDSARTDFIGQIVRDDLASGKHTAIRTRFPPEPNGYLHIGHAKAICLNFGIAEEFAGRCNLRFDDTNPAKEDPEYVEAIKDDVRWLGFEWAELRHASDYFEVFYRSAIKLIEDGVAFVCDLNADEVRAYRGTLTEPGRNSPYRDRSVAENLDLFRRMRAGEFPDGARTLRAKIDMASGNINLRDPAIYRIKHVEHQNTGDAWPIYPMYDYAHCLSDALEGITHSLCTLEFEDHRPLYDWCVDKVDLPSHPELWDTLPAAGFPTTPAKPRQIEFSRLNINYTVMSKRKLIALVTEKLVDGWDDPRMPTLLGLRRRGYTPASLRLFAERVGISKQNSVTDFSILEACVRDDLDAHAPRRMAVLDPLKIVLTNLPEDHAETLTFPNHPKDESFGTRAVPFARELWSERDDFMEVPVKGCHRLMPGTEVRLRG
;
A
#
# COMPACT_ATOMS: atom_id res chain seq x y z
N MET A 1 -43.76 -22.56 9.24
CA MET A 1 -42.42 -23.16 9.11
C MET A 1 -42.10 -23.15 7.62
N ASN A 2 -41.44 -22.12 7.17
CA ASN A 2 -40.93 -22.03 5.80
C ASN A 2 -39.47 -21.70 5.92
N ASP A 3 -38.64 -22.70 5.72
CA ASP A 3 -37.18 -22.55 5.62
C ASP A 3 -36.85 -21.90 4.28
N SER A 4 -36.59 -20.61 4.31
CA SER A 4 -35.96 -19.92 3.20
C SER A 4 -34.45 -20.21 3.22
N VAL A 5 -34.04 -21.20 2.44
CA VAL A 5 -32.63 -21.48 2.17
C VAL A 5 -32.05 -20.27 1.38
N SER A 6 -31.29 -19.44 2.07
CA SER A 6 -30.49 -18.40 1.40
C SER A 6 -29.39 -19.08 0.59
N ALA A 7 -29.29 -18.75 -0.69
CA ALA A 7 -28.19 -19.21 -1.53
C ALA A 7 -26.84 -18.76 -0.95
N PRO A 8 -25.83 -19.62 -0.90
CA PRO A 8 -24.51 -19.26 -0.41
C PRO A 8 -23.88 -18.16 -1.29
N ALA A 9 -23.16 -17.26 -0.66
CA ALA A 9 -22.36 -16.25 -1.35
C ALA A 9 -21.38 -16.92 -2.33
N PRO A 10 -21.12 -16.36 -3.50
CA PRO A 10 -20.21 -16.93 -4.49
C PRO A 10 -18.82 -17.14 -3.86
N ARG A 11 -18.28 -18.33 -4.04
CA ARG A 11 -16.92 -18.66 -3.57
C ARG A 11 -15.89 -17.90 -4.41
N HIS A 12 -14.73 -17.65 -3.86
CA HIS A 12 -13.60 -16.96 -4.49
C HIS A 12 -13.17 -17.56 -5.85
N SER A 13 -13.57 -18.81 -6.14
CA SER A 13 -13.32 -19.52 -7.40
C SER A 13 -14.22 -19.10 -8.58
N ASP A 14 -15.27 -18.33 -8.32
CA ASP A 14 -16.29 -17.98 -9.34
C ASP A 14 -16.09 -16.56 -9.92
N LEU A 15 -15.02 -15.89 -9.52
CA LEU A 15 -14.63 -14.61 -10.13
C LEU A 15 -13.89 -14.88 -11.44
N PRO A 16 -14.17 -14.13 -12.52
CA PRO A 16 -13.43 -14.29 -13.76
C PRO A 16 -11.94 -14.12 -13.50
N HIS A 17 -11.16 -15.06 -14.02
CA HIS A 17 -9.71 -15.09 -13.91
C HIS A 17 -9.11 -13.74 -14.34
N PRO A 18 -8.09 -13.21 -13.64
CA PRO A 18 -7.46 -11.91 -13.96
C PRO A 18 -6.98 -11.77 -15.41
N ASP A 19 -6.80 -12.89 -16.12
CA ASP A 19 -6.36 -12.92 -17.53
C ASP A 19 -7.36 -12.27 -18.52
N ALA A 20 -8.63 -12.08 -18.14
CA ALA A 20 -9.62 -11.41 -19.00
C ALA A 20 -9.38 -9.89 -19.16
N LEU A 21 -8.46 -9.31 -18.37
CA LEU A 21 -8.10 -7.89 -18.40
C LEU A 21 -6.69 -7.61 -18.97
N ARG A 22 -6.00 -8.60 -19.54
CA ARG A 22 -4.76 -8.36 -20.25
C ARG A 22 -5.04 -7.49 -21.48
N ARG A 23 -4.73 -6.21 -21.36
CA ARG A 23 -4.67 -5.32 -22.53
C ARG A 23 -3.36 -5.58 -23.27
N ASP A 24 -3.43 -5.72 -24.59
CA ASP A 24 -2.29 -5.81 -25.53
C ASP A 24 -1.45 -4.53 -25.63
N SER A 25 -1.64 -3.54 -24.77
CA SER A 25 -0.85 -2.29 -24.80
C SER A 25 0.23 -2.32 -23.72
N ALA A 26 1.48 -2.43 -24.15
CA ALA A 26 2.66 -2.28 -23.29
C ALA A 26 2.57 -0.96 -22.50
N ARG A 27 2.95 -1.01 -21.22
CA ARG A 27 3.04 0.17 -20.34
C ARG A 27 3.94 1.24 -20.96
N THR A 28 3.44 2.46 -21.08
CA THR A 28 4.16 3.57 -21.70
C THR A 28 4.77 4.56 -20.71
N ASP A 29 4.59 4.33 -19.40
CA ASP A 29 5.16 5.19 -18.37
C ASP A 29 6.71 5.06 -18.30
N PHE A 30 7.33 6.01 -17.62
CA PHE A 30 8.79 6.10 -17.52
C PHE A 30 9.43 4.93 -16.77
N ILE A 31 8.71 4.28 -15.82
CA ILE A 31 9.23 3.11 -15.10
C ILE A 31 9.25 1.91 -16.04
N GLY A 32 8.16 1.68 -16.78
CA GLY A 32 8.13 0.63 -17.80
C GLY A 32 9.22 0.82 -18.86
N GLN A 33 9.55 2.09 -19.22
CA GLN A 33 10.66 2.36 -20.13
C GLN A 33 12.01 2.00 -19.51
N ILE A 34 12.28 2.38 -18.25
CA ILE A 34 13.52 2.03 -17.54
C ILE A 34 13.69 0.50 -17.49
N VAL A 35 12.61 -0.23 -17.15
CA VAL A 35 12.64 -1.70 -17.09
C VAL A 35 12.98 -2.31 -18.44
N ARG A 36 12.36 -1.83 -19.53
CA ARG A 36 12.68 -2.28 -20.90
C ARG A 36 14.14 -2.02 -21.28
N ASP A 37 14.64 -0.85 -20.99
CA ASP A 37 16.03 -0.46 -21.30
C ASP A 37 17.02 -1.32 -20.50
N ASP A 38 16.76 -1.56 -19.20
CA ASP A 38 17.60 -2.37 -18.34
C ASP A 38 17.60 -3.87 -18.76
N LEU A 39 16.48 -4.39 -19.27
CA LEU A 39 16.39 -5.73 -19.86
C LEU A 39 17.10 -5.79 -21.23
N ALA A 40 16.84 -4.82 -22.10
CA ALA A 40 17.42 -4.79 -23.45
C ALA A 40 18.95 -4.63 -23.43
N SER A 41 19.49 -3.88 -22.47
CA SER A 41 20.94 -3.74 -22.26
C SER A 41 21.61 -4.95 -21.60
N GLY A 42 20.82 -5.90 -21.10
CA GLY A 42 21.33 -7.05 -20.34
C GLY A 42 21.79 -6.71 -18.92
N LYS A 43 21.49 -5.52 -18.42
CA LYS A 43 21.78 -5.13 -17.04
C LYS A 43 21.07 -6.04 -16.03
N HIS A 44 19.85 -6.45 -16.36
CA HIS A 44 19.09 -7.43 -15.63
C HIS A 44 18.58 -8.51 -16.59
N THR A 45 18.62 -9.77 -16.14
CA THR A 45 18.05 -10.91 -16.88
C THR A 45 16.62 -11.24 -16.45
N ALA A 46 16.21 -10.74 -15.32
CA ALA A 46 14.86 -10.88 -14.77
C ALA A 46 14.55 -9.67 -13.86
N ILE A 47 13.28 -9.37 -13.73
CA ILE A 47 12.80 -8.23 -12.91
C ILE A 47 12.34 -8.75 -11.55
N ARG A 48 12.77 -8.07 -10.50
CA ARG A 48 12.27 -8.29 -9.15
C ARG A 48 11.95 -6.95 -8.49
N THR A 49 10.70 -6.81 -8.07
CA THR A 49 10.18 -5.68 -7.31
C THR A 49 9.74 -6.13 -5.92
N ARG A 50 9.30 -5.23 -5.08
CA ARG A 50 8.72 -5.54 -3.78
C ARG A 50 7.70 -4.49 -3.35
N PHE A 51 6.71 -4.88 -2.58
CA PHE A 51 5.87 -4.00 -1.79
C PHE A 51 6.28 -4.13 -0.32
N PRO A 52 6.86 -3.05 0.30
CA PRO A 52 7.45 -3.11 1.63
C PRO A 52 6.62 -2.33 2.66
N PRO A 53 5.41 -2.77 3.04
CA PRO A 53 4.62 -2.05 4.03
C PRO A 53 5.21 -2.15 5.44
N GLU A 54 5.13 -1.07 6.21
CA GLU A 54 5.31 -1.08 7.65
C GLU A 54 4.02 -1.61 8.30
N PRO A 55 4.04 -2.70 9.13
CA PRO A 55 2.83 -3.31 9.68
C PRO A 55 2.29 -2.52 10.89
N ASN A 56 1.97 -1.26 10.68
CA ASN A 56 1.59 -0.30 11.71
C ASN A 56 0.22 0.37 11.46
N GLY A 57 -0.61 -0.22 10.60
CA GLY A 57 -1.97 0.23 10.28
C GLY A 57 -2.53 -0.39 9.02
N TYR A 58 -3.83 -0.20 8.83
CA TYR A 58 -4.55 -0.67 7.66
C TYR A 58 -4.16 0.09 6.39
N LEU A 59 -4.15 -0.62 5.26
CA LEU A 59 -3.88 -0.02 3.96
C LEU A 59 -5.04 0.87 3.50
N HIS A 60 -4.72 1.90 2.75
CA HIS A 60 -5.69 2.80 2.13
C HIS A 60 -5.46 2.87 0.61
N ILE A 61 -6.34 3.57 -0.10
CA ILE A 61 -6.31 3.68 -1.56
C ILE A 61 -4.95 4.14 -2.13
N GLY A 62 -4.19 4.93 -1.39
CA GLY A 62 -2.82 5.31 -1.79
C GLY A 62 -1.87 4.12 -1.87
N HIS A 63 -2.00 3.15 -0.96
CA HIS A 63 -1.24 1.90 -1.00
C HIS A 63 -1.67 1.00 -2.17
N ALA A 64 -2.97 1.00 -2.54
CA ALA A 64 -3.44 0.25 -3.70
C ALA A 64 -2.69 0.65 -4.99
N LYS A 65 -2.42 1.96 -5.19
CA LYS A 65 -1.61 2.43 -6.33
C LYS A 65 -0.20 1.84 -6.30
N ALA A 66 0.46 1.81 -5.14
CA ALA A 66 1.81 1.27 -5.00
C ALA A 66 1.83 -0.26 -5.20
N ILE A 67 0.82 -0.98 -4.69
CA ILE A 67 0.65 -2.42 -4.90
C ILE A 67 0.48 -2.70 -6.39
N CYS A 68 -0.49 -2.04 -7.05
CA CYS A 68 -0.75 -2.22 -8.49
C CYS A 68 0.48 -1.90 -9.35
N LEU A 69 1.32 -0.95 -8.93
CA LEU A 69 2.56 -0.64 -9.65
C LEU A 69 3.60 -1.75 -9.48
N ASN A 70 3.94 -2.12 -8.23
CA ASN A 70 5.01 -3.08 -7.97
C ASN A 70 4.68 -4.47 -8.52
N PHE A 71 3.47 -4.97 -8.25
CA PHE A 71 3.01 -6.25 -8.77
C PHE A 71 2.77 -6.19 -10.27
N GLY A 72 2.17 -5.11 -10.79
CA GLY A 72 1.91 -4.95 -12.22
C GLY A 72 3.17 -4.88 -13.08
N ILE A 73 4.27 -4.26 -12.60
CA ILE A 73 5.58 -4.32 -13.27
C ILE A 73 6.10 -5.77 -13.30
N ALA A 74 6.02 -6.48 -12.18
CA ALA A 74 6.46 -7.87 -12.14
C ALA A 74 5.65 -8.75 -13.10
N GLU A 75 4.32 -8.62 -13.13
CA GLU A 75 3.45 -9.35 -14.05
C GLU A 75 3.76 -9.04 -15.53
N GLU A 76 3.87 -7.75 -15.89
CA GLU A 76 4.10 -7.31 -17.28
C GLU A 76 5.42 -7.82 -17.85
N PHE A 77 6.47 -7.85 -17.03
CA PHE A 77 7.81 -8.26 -17.46
C PHE A 77 8.17 -9.69 -17.04
N ALA A 78 7.18 -10.55 -16.73
CA ALA A 78 7.37 -11.93 -16.30
C ALA A 78 8.39 -12.07 -15.15
N GLY A 79 8.43 -11.08 -14.28
CA GLY A 79 9.29 -11.00 -13.11
C GLY A 79 8.63 -11.51 -11.83
N ARG A 80 9.16 -11.09 -10.69
CA ARG A 80 8.67 -11.48 -9.37
C ARG A 80 8.47 -10.25 -8.50
N CYS A 81 7.42 -10.24 -7.66
CA CYS A 81 7.21 -9.22 -6.64
C CYS A 81 7.17 -9.86 -5.26
N ASN A 82 8.00 -9.38 -4.34
CA ASN A 82 8.01 -9.82 -2.95
C ASN A 82 7.05 -8.95 -2.10
N LEU A 83 6.48 -9.54 -1.06
CA LEU A 83 5.87 -8.80 0.04
C LEU A 83 6.87 -8.84 1.20
N ARG A 84 7.42 -7.67 1.60
CA ARG A 84 8.35 -7.55 2.72
C ARG A 84 7.82 -6.61 3.77
N PHE A 85 7.55 -7.10 4.95
CA PHE A 85 7.21 -6.25 6.07
C PHE A 85 8.45 -5.51 6.59
N ASP A 86 8.38 -4.18 6.63
CA ASP A 86 9.38 -3.36 7.31
C ASP A 86 9.03 -3.29 8.80
N ASP A 87 9.51 -4.28 9.53
CA ASP A 87 9.31 -4.46 10.96
C ASP A 87 10.52 -4.00 11.79
N THR A 88 11.12 -2.87 11.41
CA THR A 88 12.27 -2.27 12.12
C THR A 88 11.87 -1.37 13.29
N ASN A 89 10.58 -1.19 13.55
CA ASN A 89 10.06 -0.33 14.61
C ASN A 89 8.98 -1.01 15.47
N PRO A 90 9.37 -1.96 16.35
CA PRO A 90 8.44 -2.83 17.07
C PRO A 90 7.41 -2.11 17.94
N ALA A 91 7.67 -0.85 18.33
CA ALA A 91 6.72 -0.10 19.18
C ALA A 91 5.41 0.29 18.50
N LYS A 92 5.26 0.09 17.20
CA LYS A 92 4.10 0.51 16.41
C LYS A 92 3.48 -0.61 15.59
N GLU A 93 4.09 -1.78 15.62
CA GLU A 93 3.74 -2.92 14.78
C GLU A 93 2.78 -3.84 15.52
N ASP A 94 1.83 -4.42 14.78
CA ASP A 94 0.85 -5.35 15.32
C ASP A 94 0.62 -6.48 14.31
N PRO A 95 0.59 -7.76 14.76
CA PRO A 95 0.26 -8.92 13.92
C PRO A 95 -1.07 -8.79 13.17
N GLU A 96 -2.05 -8.07 13.73
CA GLU A 96 -3.33 -7.80 13.08
C GLU A 96 -3.11 -7.08 11.74
N TYR A 97 -2.22 -6.09 11.70
CA TYR A 97 -1.93 -5.37 10.45
C TYR A 97 -1.19 -6.22 9.42
N VAL A 98 -0.35 -7.15 9.88
CA VAL A 98 0.34 -8.10 8.98
C VAL A 98 -0.69 -8.93 8.20
N GLU A 99 -1.67 -9.52 8.90
CA GLU A 99 -2.70 -10.33 8.25
C GLU A 99 -3.63 -9.48 7.38
N ALA A 100 -4.05 -8.30 7.85
CA ALA A 100 -4.87 -7.38 7.07
C ALA A 100 -4.19 -6.95 5.75
N ILE A 101 -2.89 -6.68 5.79
CA ILE A 101 -2.10 -6.31 4.60
C ILE A 101 -2.03 -7.47 3.60
N LYS A 102 -1.80 -8.70 4.08
CA LYS A 102 -1.81 -9.90 3.23
C LYS A 102 -3.17 -10.09 2.54
N ASP A 103 -4.25 -9.93 3.30
CA ASP A 103 -5.61 -10.05 2.78
C ASP A 103 -5.93 -8.97 1.75
N ASP A 104 -5.49 -7.74 1.97
CA ASP A 104 -5.67 -6.63 1.05
C ASP A 104 -4.92 -6.85 -0.28
N VAL A 105 -3.68 -7.37 -0.24
CA VAL A 105 -2.91 -7.70 -1.45
C VAL A 105 -3.61 -8.80 -2.24
N ARG A 106 -4.06 -9.87 -1.57
CA ARG A 106 -4.80 -10.97 -2.21
C ARG A 106 -6.14 -10.49 -2.76
N TRP A 107 -6.86 -9.66 -2.00
CA TRP A 107 -8.13 -9.11 -2.46
C TRP A 107 -7.96 -8.25 -3.72
N LEU A 108 -6.86 -7.50 -3.85
CA LEU A 108 -6.54 -6.78 -5.08
C LEU A 108 -6.19 -7.72 -6.25
N GLY A 109 -6.09 -9.04 -6.03
CA GLY A 109 -5.84 -10.05 -7.04
C GLY A 109 -4.36 -10.32 -7.30
N PHE A 110 -3.49 -10.03 -6.33
CA PHE A 110 -2.05 -10.27 -6.45
C PHE A 110 -1.55 -11.38 -5.52
N GLU A 111 -0.54 -12.11 -5.99
CA GLU A 111 0.20 -13.10 -5.23
C GLU A 111 1.68 -12.69 -5.18
N TRP A 112 2.26 -12.75 -4.00
CA TRP A 112 3.69 -12.45 -3.84
C TRP A 112 4.56 -13.68 -4.07
N ALA A 113 5.77 -13.43 -4.57
CA ALA A 113 6.74 -14.49 -4.81
C ALA A 113 7.35 -15.02 -3.51
N GLU A 114 7.74 -14.09 -2.62
CA GLU A 114 8.30 -14.38 -1.31
C GLU A 114 7.67 -13.45 -0.27
N LEU A 115 7.41 -14.01 0.93
CA LEU A 115 7.04 -13.24 2.12
C LEU A 115 8.29 -13.09 2.99
N ARG A 116 8.65 -11.85 3.31
CA ARG A 116 9.86 -11.53 4.08
C ARG A 116 9.56 -10.49 5.16
N HIS A 117 10.43 -10.45 6.16
CA HIS A 117 10.44 -9.42 7.19
C HIS A 117 11.84 -8.80 7.26
N ALA A 118 11.93 -7.51 7.54
CA ALA A 118 13.25 -6.87 7.74
C ALA A 118 13.99 -7.51 8.91
N SER A 119 13.27 -8.00 9.91
CA SER A 119 13.84 -8.74 11.07
C SER A 119 14.51 -10.06 10.69
N ASP A 120 14.19 -10.67 9.53
CA ASP A 120 14.90 -11.86 9.03
C ASP A 120 16.39 -11.57 8.77
N TYR A 121 16.75 -10.29 8.61
CA TYR A 121 18.08 -9.82 8.22
C TYR A 121 18.84 -9.10 9.35
N PHE A 122 18.32 -9.04 10.57
CA PHE A 122 18.93 -8.26 11.66
C PHE A 122 20.38 -8.63 11.94
N GLU A 123 20.74 -9.91 11.84
CA GLU A 123 22.15 -10.34 11.99
C GLU A 123 23.03 -9.81 10.84
N VAL A 124 22.52 -9.83 9.60
CA VAL A 124 23.24 -9.29 8.43
C VAL A 124 23.42 -7.78 8.58
N PHE A 125 22.40 -7.07 9.01
CA PHE A 125 22.48 -5.63 9.25
C PHE A 125 23.50 -5.30 10.35
N TYR A 126 23.53 -6.08 11.43
CA TYR A 126 24.48 -5.91 12.50
C TYR A 126 25.92 -6.13 12.05
N ARG A 127 26.20 -7.21 11.31
CA ARG A 127 27.53 -7.49 10.75
C ARG A 127 27.95 -6.41 9.75
N SER A 128 27.03 -5.96 8.91
CA SER A 128 27.28 -4.86 7.97
C SER A 128 27.59 -3.55 8.69
N ALA A 129 26.95 -3.28 9.83
CA ALA A 129 27.26 -2.10 10.66
C ALA A 129 28.65 -2.21 11.32
N ILE A 130 29.06 -3.40 11.75
CA ILE A 130 30.45 -3.67 12.25
C ILE A 130 31.45 -3.36 11.14
N LYS A 131 31.21 -3.85 9.91
CA LYS A 131 32.06 -3.54 8.75
C LYS A 131 32.19 -2.03 8.52
N LEU A 132 31.08 -1.29 8.54
CA LEU A 132 31.12 0.17 8.38
C LEU A 132 31.94 0.88 9.46
N ILE A 133 31.96 0.35 10.69
CA ILE A 133 32.83 0.85 11.79
C ILE A 133 34.27 0.51 11.48
N GLU A 134 34.59 -0.72 11.08
CA GLU A 134 35.94 -1.19 10.74
C GLU A 134 36.53 -0.39 9.57
N ASP A 135 35.72 -0.03 8.60
CA ASP A 135 36.11 0.84 7.48
C ASP A 135 36.23 2.33 7.88
N GLY A 136 35.92 2.69 9.13
CA GLY A 136 36.00 4.06 9.64
C GLY A 136 34.93 5.00 9.10
N VAL A 137 33.85 4.45 8.51
CA VAL A 137 32.73 5.22 7.91
C VAL A 137 31.45 5.19 8.77
N ALA A 138 31.53 4.66 9.99
CA ALA A 138 30.47 4.77 10.99
C ALA A 138 31.06 4.99 12.39
N PHE A 139 30.33 5.64 13.28
CA PHE A 139 30.77 5.94 14.64
C PHE A 139 29.57 5.93 15.62
N VAL A 140 29.85 5.55 16.86
CA VAL A 140 28.90 5.64 17.98
C VAL A 140 28.86 7.06 18.52
N CYS A 141 27.69 7.63 18.59
CA CYS A 141 27.41 9.00 19.02
C CYS A 141 26.61 9.00 20.32
N ASP A 142 27.07 9.72 21.32
CA ASP A 142 26.42 9.83 22.64
C ASP A 142 25.51 11.08 22.74
N LEU A 143 25.35 11.86 21.66
CA LEU A 143 24.41 12.97 21.63
C LEU A 143 22.97 12.44 21.70
N ASN A 144 22.15 13.06 22.54
CA ASN A 144 20.71 12.78 22.56
C ASN A 144 20.00 13.36 21.32
N ALA A 145 18.71 13.08 21.16
CA ALA A 145 17.93 13.45 19.97
C ALA A 145 17.89 14.98 19.73
N ASP A 146 17.81 15.78 20.77
CA ASP A 146 17.75 17.24 20.65
C ASP A 146 19.12 17.82 20.28
N GLU A 147 20.17 17.31 20.88
CA GLU A 147 21.56 17.65 20.52
C GLU A 147 21.87 17.26 19.07
N VAL A 148 21.50 16.04 18.64
CA VAL A 148 21.66 15.63 17.25
C VAL A 148 20.93 16.58 16.30
N ARG A 149 19.71 16.99 16.65
CA ARG A 149 18.95 17.98 15.86
C ARG A 149 19.67 19.31 15.77
N ALA A 150 20.19 19.81 16.90
CA ALA A 150 20.94 21.06 16.96
C ALA A 150 22.26 21.01 16.16
N TYR A 151 22.97 19.87 16.23
CA TYR A 151 24.22 19.67 15.48
C TYR A 151 23.99 19.52 13.98
N ARG A 152 22.86 18.92 13.58
CA ARG A 152 22.51 18.69 12.17
C ARG A 152 22.28 19.99 11.38
N GLY A 153 21.96 21.08 12.06
CA GLY A 153 21.66 22.36 11.43
C GLY A 153 20.28 22.39 10.74
N THR A 154 20.11 23.33 9.81
CA THR A 154 18.85 23.54 9.07
C THR A 154 19.05 23.32 7.56
N LEU A 155 18.01 23.51 6.77
CA LEU A 155 18.12 23.44 5.30
C LEU A 155 19.03 24.56 4.72
N THR A 156 19.15 25.67 5.44
CA THR A 156 19.93 26.85 5.02
C THR A 156 21.26 26.99 5.75
N GLU A 157 21.45 26.26 6.86
CA GLU A 157 22.67 26.30 7.65
C GLU A 157 23.30 24.91 7.69
N PRO A 158 24.63 24.79 7.45
CA PRO A 158 25.31 23.50 7.55
C PRO A 158 25.28 22.97 8.98
N GLY A 159 25.39 21.66 9.10
CA GLY A 159 25.60 21.01 10.38
C GLY A 159 27.05 21.16 10.87
N ARG A 160 27.28 20.74 12.10
CA ARG A 160 28.60 20.66 12.74
C ARG A 160 28.89 19.23 13.16
N ASN A 161 30.17 18.86 13.14
CA ASN A 161 30.60 17.53 13.54
C ASN A 161 30.26 17.25 15.01
N SER A 162 29.81 16.03 15.29
CA SER A 162 29.67 15.54 16.66
C SER A 162 31.06 15.45 17.32
N PRO A 163 31.19 15.76 18.62
CA PRO A 163 32.46 15.56 19.35
C PRO A 163 32.92 14.07 19.39
N TYR A 164 32.00 13.16 19.10
CA TYR A 164 32.23 11.72 19.08
C TYR A 164 32.61 11.16 17.71
N ARG A 165 32.61 12.00 16.67
CA ARG A 165 32.77 11.59 15.27
C ARG A 165 34.16 10.97 14.99
N ASP A 166 35.13 11.39 15.71
CA ASP A 166 36.53 10.97 15.49
C ASP A 166 37.05 9.97 16.56
N ARG A 167 36.13 9.26 17.24
CA ARG A 167 36.50 8.10 18.07
C ARG A 167 37.22 7.05 17.26
N SER A 168 38.17 6.36 17.89
CA SER A 168 38.87 5.25 17.24
C SER A 168 37.94 4.12 16.83
N VAL A 169 38.32 3.36 15.81
CA VAL A 169 37.59 2.16 15.37
C VAL A 169 37.39 1.19 16.53
N ALA A 170 38.43 0.95 17.32
CA ALA A 170 38.39 0.02 18.47
C ALA A 170 37.36 0.46 19.53
N GLU A 171 37.30 1.75 19.85
CA GLU A 171 36.31 2.30 20.80
C GLU A 171 34.88 2.20 20.24
N ASN A 172 34.67 2.53 18.96
CA ASN A 172 33.39 2.41 18.33
C ASN A 172 32.90 0.95 18.30
N LEU A 173 33.75 -0.01 17.99
CA LEU A 173 33.44 -1.44 18.03
C LEU A 173 33.06 -1.91 19.43
N ASP A 174 33.81 -1.52 20.47
CA ASP A 174 33.48 -1.84 21.86
C ASP A 174 32.12 -1.30 22.23
N LEU A 175 31.85 -0.02 21.97
CA LEU A 175 30.59 0.64 22.29
C LEU A 175 29.41 0.02 21.53
N PHE A 176 29.58 -0.30 20.25
CA PHE A 176 28.48 -0.88 19.45
C PHE A 176 28.17 -2.32 19.91
N ARG A 177 29.17 -3.12 20.28
CA ARG A 177 28.94 -4.44 20.87
C ARG A 177 28.22 -4.35 22.22
N ARG A 178 28.56 -3.36 23.04
CA ARG A 178 27.86 -3.10 24.32
C ARG A 178 26.45 -2.57 24.11
N MET A 179 26.19 -1.77 23.06
CA MET A 179 24.82 -1.43 22.65
C MET A 179 24.03 -2.71 22.31
N ARG A 180 24.63 -3.64 21.56
CA ARG A 180 24.03 -4.94 21.22
C ARG A 180 23.78 -5.82 22.44
N ALA A 181 24.63 -5.73 23.46
CA ALA A 181 24.49 -6.43 24.73
C ALA A 181 23.42 -5.82 25.67
N GLY A 182 22.81 -4.68 25.28
CA GLY A 182 21.77 -4.03 26.08
C GLY A 182 22.30 -3.25 27.29
N GLU A 183 23.59 -2.88 27.34
CA GLU A 183 24.18 -2.20 28.49
C GLU A 183 23.72 -0.73 28.64
N PHE A 184 23.13 -0.12 27.63
CA PHE A 184 22.79 1.30 27.63
C PHE A 184 21.29 1.51 27.51
N PRO A 185 20.72 2.50 28.21
CA PRO A 185 19.28 2.80 28.12
C PRO A 185 18.91 3.39 26.76
N ASP A 186 17.60 3.39 26.48
CA ASP A 186 17.02 3.98 25.28
C ASP A 186 17.47 5.43 25.09
N GLY A 187 17.84 5.78 23.85
CA GLY A 187 18.26 7.12 23.49
C GLY A 187 19.67 7.55 23.97
N ALA A 188 20.38 6.71 24.75
CA ALA A 188 21.72 7.05 25.24
C ALA A 188 22.76 7.12 24.12
N ARG A 189 22.62 6.29 23.10
CA ARG A 189 23.55 6.22 21.97
C ARG A 189 22.87 5.87 20.67
N THR A 190 23.46 6.31 19.57
CA THR A 190 23.12 5.91 18.21
C THR A 190 24.36 5.55 17.43
N LEU A 191 24.30 4.60 16.51
CA LEU A 191 25.32 4.44 15.49
C LEU A 191 24.98 5.36 14.32
N ARG A 192 25.94 6.17 13.89
CA ARG A 192 25.76 7.14 12.80
C ARG A 192 26.73 6.85 11.67
N ALA A 193 26.25 6.98 10.44
CA ALA A 193 27.12 7.02 9.26
C ALA A 193 27.98 8.28 9.28
N LYS A 194 29.25 8.17 8.85
CA LYS A 194 30.22 9.27 8.78
C LYS A 194 30.28 9.75 7.33
N ILE A 195 29.45 10.73 6.97
CA ILE A 195 29.33 11.22 5.59
C ILE A 195 29.78 12.67 5.49
N ASP A 196 28.87 13.67 5.54
CA ASP A 196 29.20 15.07 5.38
C ASP A 196 28.18 15.96 6.12
N MET A 197 28.62 16.58 7.21
CA MET A 197 27.77 17.48 8.00
C MET A 197 27.51 18.82 7.31
N ALA A 198 28.22 19.15 6.22
CA ALA A 198 27.98 20.35 5.40
C ALA A 198 27.10 20.09 4.19
N SER A 199 26.67 18.84 3.95
CA SER A 199 25.85 18.49 2.81
C SER A 199 24.57 19.35 2.70
N GLY A 200 24.22 19.77 1.50
CA GLY A 200 22.94 20.40 1.21
C GLY A 200 21.75 19.46 1.45
N ASN A 201 21.97 18.15 1.31
CA ASN A 201 20.97 17.13 1.66
C ASN A 201 21.11 16.76 3.14
N ILE A 202 20.10 17.10 3.91
CA ILE A 202 20.09 16.87 5.37
C ILE A 202 20.17 15.37 5.75
N ASN A 203 19.73 14.47 4.85
CA ASN A 203 19.79 13.03 5.05
C ASN A 203 21.23 12.47 4.96
N LEU A 204 22.19 13.25 4.42
CA LEU A 204 23.60 12.90 4.36
C LEU A 204 24.43 13.52 5.50
N ARG A 205 23.80 14.26 6.43
CA ARG A 205 24.49 14.87 7.56
C ARG A 205 24.64 13.88 8.72
N ASP A 206 25.56 12.94 8.56
CA ASP A 206 25.85 11.87 9.50
C ASP A 206 24.57 11.24 10.08
N PRO A 207 23.72 10.59 9.26
CA PRO A 207 22.45 10.04 9.71
C PRO A 207 22.64 8.89 10.69
N ALA A 208 21.67 8.72 11.61
CA ALA A 208 21.62 7.54 12.46
C ALA A 208 21.26 6.32 11.62
N ILE A 209 21.99 5.22 11.80
CA ILE A 209 21.71 3.92 11.16
C ILE A 209 21.30 2.84 12.16
N TYR A 210 21.59 3.01 13.46
CA TYR A 210 21.07 2.21 14.57
C TYR A 210 20.69 3.05 15.77
N ARG A 211 19.67 2.57 16.50
CA ARG A 211 19.18 3.13 17.76
C ARG A 211 19.04 2.05 18.82
N ILE A 212 19.13 2.44 20.09
CA ILE A 212 18.82 1.57 21.24
C ILE A 212 17.33 1.67 21.52
N LYS A 213 16.67 0.51 21.68
CA LYS A 213 15.28 0.43 22.06
C LYS A 213 14.97 -0.90 22.73
N HIS A 214 14.58 -0.86 24.01
CA HIS A 214 14.22 -2.04 24.80
C HIS A 214 12.71 -2.26 24.68
N VAL A 215 12.28 -2.93 23.61
CA VAL A 215 10.90 -3.28 23.36
C VAL A 215 10.88 -4.68 22.76
N GLU A 216 9.96 -5.54 23.21
CA GLU A 216 9.74 -6.85 22.63
C GLU A 216 9.32 -6.71 21.14
N HIS A 217 9.98 -7.48 20.30
CA HIS A 217 9.72 -7.51 18.86
C HIS A 217 8.86 -8.73 18.51
N GLN A 218 7.83 -8.54 17.68
CA GLN A 218 6.88 -9.59 17.35
C GLN A 218 7.51 -10.89 16.78
N ASN A 219 8.61 -10.79 16.03
CA ASN A 219 9.28 -11.94 15.42
C ASN A 219 10.55 -12.39 16.17
N THR A 220 11.27 -11.48 16.82
CA THR A 220 12.55 -11.78 17.47
C THR A 220 12.52 -11.70 18.98
N GLY A 221 11.38 -11.36 19.59
CA GLY A 221 11.25 -11.21 21.04
C GLY A 221 12.24 -10.17 21.60
N ASP A 222 12.88 -10.49 22.70
CA ASP A 222 13.87 -9.62 23.37
C ASP A 222 15.31 -9.80 22.87
N ALA A 223 15.50 -10.52 21.74
CA ALA A 223 16.84 -10.83 21.24
C ALA A 223 17.64 -9.58 20.81
N TRP A 224 16.97 -8.49 20.47
CA TRP A 224 17.58 -7.29 19.91
C TRP A 224 17.22 -6.03 20.72
N PRO A 225 18.13 -5.47 21.53
CA PRO A 225 17.96 -4.19 22.21
C PRO A 225 18.34 -2.98 21.32
N ILE A 226 18.81 -3.24 20.09
CA ILE A 226 19.16 -2.22 19.09
C ILE A 226 18.44 -2.52 17.77
N TYR A 227 17.99 -1.48 17.11
CA TYR A 227 17.24 -1.60 15.85
C TYR A 227 17.85 -0.74 14.76
N PRO A 228 17.94 -1.26 13.52
CA PRO A 228 18.37 -0.48 12.38
C PRO A 228 17.36 0.63 12.08
N MET A 229 17.83 1.72 11.51
CA MET A 229 16.96 2.76 10.97
C MET A 229 16.49 2.38 9.56
N TYR A 230 15.33 2.87 9.17
CA TYR A 230 14.68 2.57 7.88
C TYR A 230 15.64 2.67 6.69
N ASP A 231 16.32 3.83 6.53
CA ASP A 231 17.17 4.09 5.37
C ASP A 231 18.33 3.07 5.23
N TYR A 232 18.81 2.55 6.36
CA TYR A 232 19.84 1.54 6.38
C TYR A 232 19.31 0.12 6.12
N ALA A 233 18.22 -0.26 6.77
CA ALA A 233 17.62 -1.59 6.63
C ALA A 233 17.03 -1.81 5.23
N HIS A 234 16.34 -0.82 4.71
CA HIS A 234 15.60 -0.88 3.46
C HIS A 234 16.48 -1.22 2.24
N CYS A 235 17.59 -0.51 2.08
CA CYS A 235 18.50 -0.72 0.96
C CYS A 235 19.21 -2.07 1.02
N LEU A 236 19.60 -2.53 2.21
CA LEU A 236 20.25 -3.83 2.41
C LEU A 236 19.27 -4.98 2.22
N SER A 237 18.02 -4.85 2.67
CA SER A 237 16.95 -5.80 2.37
C SER A 237 16.74 -5.95 0.86
N ASP A 238 16.66 -4.83 0.14
CA ASP A 238 16.53 -4.84 -1.31
C ASP A 238 17.70 -5.58 -1.98
N ALA A 239 18.93 -5.35 -1.52
CA ALA A 239 20.11 -6.04 -2.05
C ALA A 239 20.04 -7.55 -1.78
N LEU A 240 19.75 -7.97 -0.55
CA LEU A 240 19.66 -9.38 -0.14
C LEU A 240 18.58 -10.15 -0.91
N GLU A 241 17.43 -9.53 -1.13
CA GLU A 241 16.33 -10.12 -1.88
C GLU A 241 16.54 -10.10 -3.39
N GLY A 242 17.59 -9.46 -3.88
CA GLY A 242 17.87 -9.33 -5.31
C GLY A 242 16.88 -8.42 -6.03
N ILE A 243 16.36 -7.41 -5.34
CA ILE A 243 15.46 -6.42 -5.95
C ILE A 243 16.24 -5.65 -7.02
N THR A 244 15.70 -5.59 -8.22
CA THR A 244 16.30 -4.88 -9.35
C THR A 244 15.85 -3.43 -9.41
N HIS A 245 14.55 -3.21 -9.21
CA HIS A 245 13.88 -1.92 -9.27
C HIS A 245 13.15 -1.66 -7.96
N SER A 246 13.74 -0.84 -7.12
CA SER A 246 13.22 -0.44 -5.82
C SER A 246 12.27 0.74 -5.99
N LEU A 247 10.98 0.48 -6.22
CA LEU A 247 9.99 1.51 -6.49
C LEU A 247 9.47 2.10 -5.18
N CYS A 248 9.49 3.43 -5.04
CA CYS A 248 9.00 4.15 -3.88
C CYS A 248 8.36 5.50 -4.26
N THR A 249 7.74 6.19 -3.31
CA THR A 249 7.16 7.50 -3.58
C THR A 249 8.20 8.60 -3.57
N LEU A 250 7.89 9.75 -4.21
CA LEU A 250 8.77 10.95 -4.28
C LEU A 250 9.19 11.49 -2.90
N GLU A 251 8.53 11.07 -1.82
CA GLU A 251 8.92 11.42 -0.46
C GLU A 251 10.34 10.91 -0.11
N PHE A 252 10.81 9.88 -0.81
CA PHE A 252 12.12 9.26 -0.62
C PHE A 252 13.18 9.72 -1.63
N GLU A 253 12.88 10.70 -2.49
CA GLU A 253 13.85 11.19 -3.47
C GLU A 253 15.12 11.74 -2.81
N ASP A 254 14.96 12.55 -1.75
CA ASP A 254 16.07 13.07 -0.97
C ASP A 254 16.81 12.00 -0.13
N HIS A 255 16.20 10.83 0.07
CA HIS A 255 16.81 9.68 0.76
C HIS A 255 17.65 8.81 -0.17
N ARG A 256 17.42 8.85 -1.50
CA ARG A 256 18.14 8.01 -2.48
C ARG A 256 19.67 8.14 -2.37
N PRO A 257 20.29 9.32 -2.18
CA PRO A 257 21.75 9.39 -2.02
C PRO A 257 22.28 8.61 -0.79
N LEU A 258 21.48 8.52 0.29
CA LEU A 258 21.81 7.70 1.45
C LEU A 258 21.62 6.20 1.16
N TYR A 259 20.56 5.85 0.45
CA TYR A 259 20.32 4.49 -0.05
C TYR A 259 21.51 3.99 -0.87
N ASP A 260 21.95 4.77 -1.87
CA ASP A 260 23.08 4.44 -2.74
C ASP A 260 24.37 4.34 -1.92
N TRP A 261 24.58 5.27 -0.97
CA TRP A 261 25.75 5.25 -0.07
C TRP A 261 25.80 3.97 0.77
N CYS A 262 24.67 3.53 1.34
CA CYS A 262 24.63 2.30 2.14
C CYS A 262 24.94 1.06 1.28
N VAL A 263 24.32 0.95 0.10
CA VAL A 263 24.54 -0.16 -0.85
C VAL A 263 26.02 -0.23 -1.25
N ASP A 264 26.63 0.92 -1.59
CA ASP A 264 28.01 0.97 -2.05
C ASP A 264 29.02 0.75 -0.93
N LYS A 265 28.77 1.25 0.28
CA LYS A 265 29.71 1.12 1.41
C LYS A 265 29.67 -0.25 2.06
N VAL A 266 28.50 -0.88 2.13
CA VAL A 266 28.39 -2.25 2.63
C VAL A 266 28.85 -3.26 1.59
N ASP A 267 28.51 -3.03 0.32
CA ASP A 267 28.90 -3.86 -0.85
C ASP A 267 28.70 -5.36 -0.62
N LEU A 268 27.47 -5.74 -0.23
CA LEU A 268 27.11 -7.14 0.08
C LEU A 268 27.59 -8.16 -0.97
N PRO A 269 27.54 -7.87 -2.29
CA PRO A 269 28.05 -8.81 -3.31
C PRO A 269 29.50 -9.19 -3.12
N SER A 270 30.36 -8.28 -2.65
CA SER A 270 31.79 -8.51 -2.43
C SER A 270 32.13 -9.10 -1.06
N HIS A 271 31.14 -9.18 -0.15
CA HIS A 271 31.31 -9.57 1.25
C HIS A 271 30.36 -10.72 1.66
N PRO A 272 30.54 -11.94 1.11
CA PRO A 272 29.66 -13.09 1.39
C PRO A 272 29.63 -13.46 2.88
N GLU A 273 30.67 -13.16 3.64
CA GLU A 273 30.74 -13.40 5.08
C GLU A 273 29.71 -12.61 5.88
N LEU A 274 29.15 -11.53 5.32
CA LEU A 274 28.13 -10.73 6.00
C LEU A 274 26.75 -11.40 6.00
N TRP A 275 26.47 -12.24 4.99
CA TRP A 275 25.16 -12.84 4.77
C TRP A 275 25.18 -14.38 4.69
N ASP A 276 26.30 -15.03 5.05
CA ASP A 276 26.47 -16.49 5.08
C ASP A 276 25.51 -17.22 6.05
N THR A 277 24.90 -16.48 6.97
CA THR A 277 23.90 -16.99 7.91
C THR A 277 22.51 -17.14 7.32
N LEU A 278 22.26 -16.55 6.15
CA LEU A 278 20.97 -16.67 5.49
C LEU A 278 20.82 -18.05 4.82
N PRO A 279 19.62 -18.64 4.84
CA PRO A 279 19.38 -19.90 4.13
C PRO A 279 19.56 -19.70 2.62
N ALA A 280 20.15 -20.67 1.95
CA ALA A 280 20.33 -20.60 0.49
C ALA A 280 18.97 -20.61 -0.27
N ALA A 281 17.95 -21.25 0.31
CA ALA A 281 16.63 -21.35 -0.33
C ALA A 281 15.88 -20.01 -0.29
N GLY A 282 15.40 -19.58 -1.43
CA GLY A 282 14.58 -18.37 -1.58
C GLY A 282 15.38 -17.06 -1.70
N PHE A 283 16.71 -17.10 -1.64
CA PHE A 283 17.58 -15.94 -1.87
C PHE A 283 18.34 -16.07 -3.20
N PRO A 284 18.72 -14.95 -3.82
CA PRO A 284 19.64 -15.01 -4.97
C PRO A 284 21.00 -15.56 -4.52
N THR A 285 21.73 -16.17 -5.44
CA THR A 285 23.09 -16.68 -5.17
C THR A 285 24.10 -15.58 -4.83
N THR A 286 23.78 -14.36 -5.18
CA THR A 286 24.56 -13.16 -4.85
C THR A 286 23.59 -11.99 -4.66
N PRO A 287 23.71 -11.18 -3.60
CA PRO A 287 22.96 -9.98 -3.43
C PRO A 287 23.05 -9.03 -4.63
N ALA A 288 22.00 -8.29 -4.91
CA ALA A 288 21.99 -7.35 -6.03
C ALA A 288 22.56 -5.97 -5.62
N LYS A 289 22.84 -5.14 -6.63
CA LYS A 289 22.91 -3.67 -6.46
C LYS A 289 21.58 -3.09 -6.95
N PRO A 290 20.62 -2.89 -6.05
CA PRO A 290 19.29 -2.40 -6.43
C PRO A 290 19.35 -0.92 -6.84
N ARG A 291 18.35 -0.50 -7.63
CA ARG A 291 18.19 0.91 -8.01
C ARG A 291 16.88 1.45 -7.46
N GLN A 292 16.96 2.50 -6.65
CA GLN A 292 15.77 3.21 -6.18
C GLN A 292 15.21 4.11 -7.30
N ILE A 293 13.89 4.07 -7.50
CA ILE A 293 13.17 4.84 -8.52
C ILE A 293 11.90 5.39 -7.89
N GLU A 294 11.75 6.71 -7.90
CA GLU A 294 10.64 7.38 -7.26
C GLU A 294 9.52 7.72 -8.25
N PHE A 295 8.29 7.62 -7.74
CA PHE A 295 7.08 8.01 -8.46
C PHE A 295 6.15 8.84 -7.57
N SER A 296 5.26 9.63 -8.19
CA SER A 296 4.31 10.46 -7.46
C SER A 296 3.34 9.63 -6.63
N ARG A 297 3.19 9.99 -5.36
CA ARG A 297 2.15 9.41 -4.51
C ARG A 297 0.76 9.77 -5.06
N LEU A 298 -0.25 8.99 -4.68
CA LEU A 298 -1.63 9.33 -4.94
C LEU A 298 -2.07 10.48 -4.01
N ASN A 299 -2.46 11.61 -4.60
CA ASN A 299 -3.22 12.65 -3.91
C ASN A 299 -4.59 12.71 -4.58
N ILE A 300 -5.63 12.55 -3.83
CA ILE A 300 -7.02 12.57 -4.31
C ILE A 300 -7.80 13.61 -3.51
N ASN A 301 -8.59 14.45 -4.18
CA ASN A 301 -9.43 15.44 -3.52
C ASN A 301 -10.55 14.77 -2.69
N TYR A 302 -11.16 15.50 -1.78
CA TYR A 302 -12.23 15.04 -0.88
C TYR A 302 -11.92 13.77 -0.07
N THR A 303 -10.63 13.39 0.04
CA THR A 303 -10.22 12.15 0.71
C THR A 303 -9.09 12.41 1.71
N VAL A 304 -9.27 11.97 2.93
CA VAL A 304 -8.25 12.05 3.99
C VAL A 304 -7.40 10.77 3.94
N MET A 305 -6.11 10.91 3.57
CA MET A 305 -5.16 9.78 3.54
C MET A 305 -4.09 9.87 4.64
N SER A 306 -4.17 10.87 5.52
CA SER A 306 -3.25 11.00 6.64
C SER A 306 -3.54 9.93 7.69
N LYS A 307 -2.61 9.01 7.92
CA LYS A 307 -2.73 7.94 8.92
C LYS A 307 -3.13 8.49 10.31
N ARG A 308 -2.49 9.56 10.77
CA ARG A 308 -2.82 10.19 12.06
C ARG A 308 -4.28 10.65 12.14
N LYS A 309 -4.80 11.21 11.05
CA LYS A 309 -6.21 11.66 10.99
C LYS A 309 -7.17 10.46 10.94
N LEU A 310 -6.82 9.40 10.21
CA LEU A 310 -7.64 8.18 10.15
C LEU A 310 -7.68 7.48 11.52
N ILE A 311 -6.55 7.40 12.23
CA ILE A 311 -6.51 6.91 13.62
C ILE A 311 -7.42 7.74 14.51
N ALA A 312 -7.38 9.08 14.44
CA ALA A 312 -8.23 9.94 15.23
C ALA A 312 -9.71 9.68 14.97
N LEU A 313 -10.15 9.51 13.71
CA LEU A 313 -11.54 9.19 13.37
C LEU A 313 -12.03 7.92 14.08
N VAL A 314 -11.20 6.88 14.12
CA VAL A 314 -11.54 5.60 14.77
C VAL A 314 -11.49 5.73 16.30
N THR A 315 -10.43 6.35 16.84
CA THR A 315 -10.22 6.47 18.29
C THR A 315 -11.28 7.37 18.96
N GLU A 316 -11.67 8.46 18.28
CA GLU A 316 -12.70 9.39 18.73
C GLU A 316 -14.12 8.89 18.42
N LYS A 317 -14.26 7.69 17.84
CA LYS A 317 -15.54 7.04 17.47
C LYS A 317 -16.41 7.90 16.54
N LEU A 318 -15.79 8.65 15.64
CA LEU A 318 -16.47 9.39 14.57
C LEU A 318 -16.88 8.48 13.40
N VAL A 319 -16.28 7.32 13.33
CA VAL A 319 -16.60 6.20 12.43
C VAL A 319 -16.69 4.91 13.24
N ASP A 320 -17.36 3.88 12.69
CA ASP A 320 -17.61 2.62 13.40
C ASP A 320 -16.36 1.74 13.52
N GLY A 321 -15.36 1.96 12.66
CA GLY A 321 -14.11 1.20 12.67
C GLY A 321 -13.30 1.44 11.39
N TRP A 322 -12.25 0.65 11.22
CA TRP A 322 -11.37 0.74 10.06
C TRP A 322 -12.02 0.27 8.76
N ASP A 323 -13.07 -0.52 8.84
CA ASP A 323 -13.88 -1.02 7.73
C ASP A 323 -15.14 -0.15 7.46
N ASP A 324 -15.28 0.99 8.15
CA ASP A 324 -16.39 1.90 7.90
C ASP A 324 -16.40 2.33 6.43
N PRO A 325 -17.55 2.24 5.71
CA PRO A 325 -17.66 2.60 4.29
C PRO A 325 -17.29 4.05 3.96
N ARG A 326 -17.20 4.92 4.97
CA ARG A 326 -16.75 6.31 4.83
C ARG A 326 -15.22 6.45 4.84
N MET A 327 -14.51 5.40 5.27
CA MET A 327 -13.06 5.37 5.36
C MET A 327 -12.43 5.03 3.98
N PRO A 328 -11.30 5.67 3.62
CA PRO A 328 -10.56 5.37 2.40
C PRO A 328 -9.62 4.15 2.54
N THR A 329 -9.76 3.38 3.60
CA THR A 329 -9.05 2.10 3.78
C THR A 329 -9.54 1.09 2.75
N LEU A 330 -8.69 0.13 2.39
CA LEU A 330 -9.11 -0.93 1.47
C LEU A 330 -10.27 -1.75 2.04
N LEU A 331 -10.28 -1.98 3.35
CA LEU A 331 -11.41 -2.60 4.05
C LEU A 331 -12.70 -1.79 3.91
N GLY A 332 -12.64 -0.47 4.14
CA GLY A 332 -13.79 0.42 4.01
C GLY A 332 -14.31 0.50 2.57
N LEU A 333 -13.41 0.59 1.59
CA LEU A 333 -13.76 0.59 0.17
C LEU A 333 -14.39 -0.75 -0.23
N ARG A 334 -13.83 -1.88 0.21
CA ARG A 334 -14.38 -3.22 0.00
C ARG A 334 -15.79 -3.34 0.57
N ARG A 335 -16.00 -2.91 1.82
CA ARG A 335 -17.32 -2.91 2.47
C ARG A 335 -18.32 -1.99 1.78
N ARG A 336 -17.85 -0.87 1.22
CA ARG A 336 -18.66 0.05 0.41
C ARG A 336 -19.08 -0.56 -0.93
N GLY A 337 -18.49 -1.67 -1.36
CA GLY A 337 -18.82 -2.36 -2.62
C GLY A 337 -17.87 -2.04 -3.78
N TYR A 338 -16.72 -1.44 -3.53
CA TYR A 338 -15.68 -1.28 -4.54
C TYR A 338 -15.06 -2.64 -4.85
N THR A 339 -14.74 -2.86 -6.11
CA THR A 339 -14.16 -4.11 -6.59
C THR A 339 -12.66 -3.98 -6.77
N PRO A 340 -11.90 -5.07 -6.68
CA PRO A 340 -10.48 -5.08 -7.03
C PRO A 340 -10.23 -4.55 -8.45
N ALA A 341 -11.06 -4.95 -9.41
CA ALA A 341 -10.94 -4.53 -10.81
C ALA A 341 -11.09 -3.00 -10.96
N SER A 342 -12.04 -2.39 -10.24
CA SER A 342 -12.22 -0.93 -10.28
C SER A 342 -11.04 -0.18 -9.70
N LEU A 343 -10.39 -0.69 -8.62
CA LEU A 343 -9.20 -0.07 -8.02
C LEU A 343 -7.96 -0.24 -8.91
N ARG A 344 -7.80 -1.39 -9.55
CA ARG A 344 -6.72 -1.62 -10.53
C ARG A 344 -6.88 -0.70 -11.74
N LEU A 345 -8.09 -0.58 -12.27
CA LEU A 345 -8.43 0.36 -13.36
C LEU A 345 -8.17 1.82 -12.96
N PHE A 346 -8.49 2.18 -11.71
CA PHE A 346 -8.20 3.51 -11.19
C PHE A 346 -6.69 3.78 -11.12
N ALA A 347 -5.89 2.83 -10.61
CA ALA A 347 -4.44 2.95 -10.57
C ALA A 347 -3.84 3.11 -11.97
N GLU A 348 -4.37 2.39 -12.96
CA GLU A 348 -3.97 2.50 -14.37
C GLU A 348 -4.33 3.89 -14.95
N ARG A 349 -5.55 4.37 -14.73
CA ARG A 349 -6.02 5.68 -15.25
C ARG A 349 -5.27 6.87 -14.63
N VAL A 350 -4.97 6.80 -13.35
CA VAL A 350 -4.14 7.82 -12.67
C VAL A 350 -2.73 7.83 -13.23
N GLY A 351 -2.23 6.65 -13.61
CA GLY A 351 -0.92 6.48 -14.20
C GLY A 351 0.24 6.79 -13.24
N ILE A 352 1.45 6.82 -13.82
CA ILE A 352 2.72 6.99 -13.09
C ILE A 352 3.43 8.24 -13.60
N SER A 353 3.77 9.14 -12.69
CA SER A 353 4.42 10.42 -12.98
C SER A 353 5.53 10.70 -11.96
N LYS A 354 6.48 11.56 -12.33
CA LYS A 354 7.46 12.17 -11.42
C LYS A 354 6.99 13.50 -10.82
N GLN A 355 5.77 13.91 -11.12
CA GLN A 355 5.21 15.15 -10.59
C GLN A 355 4.00 14.85 -9.70
N ASN A 356 3.96 15.44 -8.52
CA ASN A 356 2.81 15.38 -7.67
C ASN A 356 1.64 16.14 -8.30
N SER A 357 0.51 15.47 -8.46
CA SER A 357 -0.74 16.05 -8.93
C SER A 357 -1.88 15.63 -8.01
N VAL A 358 -2.98 16.35 -8.04
CA VAL A 358 -4.20 15.98 -7.34
C VAL A 358 -5.14 15.32 -8.34
N THR A 359 -5.53 14.10 -8.04
CA THR A 359 -6.50 13.33 -8.83
C THR A 359 -7.91 13.69 -8.37
N ASP A 360 -8.82 13.91 -9.31
CA ASP A 360 -10.23 14.14 -8.98
C ASP A 360 -10.90 12.82 -8.55
N PHE A 361 -11.69 12.88 -7.47
CA PHE A 361 -12.40 11.71 -6.93
C PHE A 361 -13.38 11.09 -7.94
N SER A 362 -13.93 11.90 -8.85
CA SER A 362 -14.83 11.44 -9.91
C SER A 362 -14.20 10.40 -10.83
N ILE A 363 -12.86 10.40 -10.98
CA ILE A 363 -12.16 9.37 -11.77
C ILE A 363 -12.29 8.00 -11.09
N LEU A 364 -12.18 7.95 -9.76
CA LEU A 364 -12.40 6.72 -8.99
C LEU A 364 -13.84 6.25 -9.13
N GLU A 365 -14.82 7.16 -8.98
CA GLU A 365 -16.23 6.84 -9.16
C GLU A 365 -16.55 6.32 -10.57
N ALA A 366 -15.91 6.92 -11.59
CA ALA A 366 -16.07 6.45 -12.97
C ALA A 366 -15.52 5.03 -13.14
N CYS A 367 -14.36 4.69 -12.56
CA CYS A 367 -13.82 3.34 -12.62
C CYS A 367 -14.75 2.31 -11.95
N VAL A 368 -15.30 2.65 -10.77
CA VAL A 368 -16.27 1.79 -10.08
C VAL A 368 -17.54 1.62 -10.90
N ARG A 369 -18.05 2.70 -11.49
CA ARG A 369 -19.25 2.65 -12.34
C ARG A 369 -19.03 1.78 -13.59
N ASP A 370 -17.89 1.93 -14.26
CA ASP A 370 -17.57 1.15 -15.45
C ASP A 370 -17.51 -0.35 -15.14
N ASP A 371 -16.85 -0.72 -14.05
CA ASP A 371 -16.75 -2.12 -13.62
C ASP A 371 -18.12 -2.68 -13.21
N LEU A 372 -18.87 -1.98 -12.39
CA LEU A 372 -20.19 -2.41 -11.95
C LEU A 372 -21.22 -2.41 -13.09
N ASP A 373 -21.10 -1.51 -14.08
CA ASP A 373 -21.97 -1.54 -15.27
C ASP A 373 -21.79 -2.84 -16.07
N ALA A 374 -20.59 -3.36 -16.12
CA ALA A 374 -20.28 -4.60 -16.84
C ALA A 374 -20.63 -5.87 -16.03
N HIS A 375 -20.43 -5.86 -14.71
CA HIS A 375 -20.36 -7.11 -13.93
C HIS A 375 -21.41 -7.22 -12.81
N ALA A 376 -22.18 -6.15 -12.50
CA ALA A 376 -23.12 -6.21 -11.39
C ALA A 376 -24.53 -6.59 -11.83
N PRO A 377 -25.17 -7.57 -11.21
CA PRO A 377 -26.58 -7.83 -11.43
C PRO A 377 -27.44 -6.65 -10.97
N ARG A 378 -28.41 -6.26 -11.76
CA ARG A 378 -29.30 -5.12 -11.47
C ARG A 378 -30.37 -5.50 -10.47
N ARG A 379 -30.56 -4.63 -9.48
CA ARG A 379 -31.67 -4.72 -8.51
C ARG A 379 -32.32 -3.34 -8.39
N MET A 380 -33.62 -3.33 -8.03
CA MET A 380 -34.33 -2.11 -7.69
C MET A 380 -34.36 -1.97 -6.16
N ALA A 381 -34.13 -0.76 -5.69
CA ALA A 381 -34.33 -0.37 -4.31
C ALA A 381 -35.13 0.93 -4.29
N VAL A 382 -36.04 1.06 -3.34
CA VAL A 382 -36.80 2.26 -3.09
C VAL A 382 -36.45 2.76 -1.70
N LEU A 383 -35.77 3.90 -1.59
CA LEU A 383 -35.19 4.40 -0.35
C LEU A 383 -36.15 5.37 0.38
N ASP A 384 -36.84 6.24 -0.37
CA ASP A 384 -37.91 7.12 0.15
C ASP A 384 -39.23 6.76 -0.54
N PRO A 385 -39.96 5.75 0.00
CA PRO A 385 -41.09 5.15 -0.71
C PRO A 385 -42.31 6.05 -0.75
N LEU A 386 -42.88 6.15 -1.97
CA LEU A 386 -44.23 6.68 -2.23
C LEU A 386 -45.08 5.53 -2.71
N LYS A 387 -46.21 5.31 -2.04
CA LYS A 387 -47.17 4.26 -2.40
C LYS A 387 -47.99 4.68 -3.63
N ILE A 388 -48.07 3.81 -4.61
CA ILE A 388 -48.88 3.94 -5.79
C ILE A 388 -49.96 2.85 -5.73
N VAL A 389 -51.26 3.24 -5.91
CA VAL A 389 -52.37 2.29 -5.93
C VAL A 389 -52.98 2.33 -7.33
N LEU A 390 -52.97 1.18 -8.01
CA LEU A 390 -53.57 1.00 -9.34
C LEU A 390 -55.06 0.70 -9.17
N THR A 391 -55.90 1.75 -9.23
CA THR A 391 -57.35 1.65 -8.92
C THR A 391 -58.16 0.85 -9.91
N ASN A 392 -57.62 0.60 -11.09
CA ASN A 392 -58.25 -0.22 -12.15
C ASN A 392 -57.92 -1.73 -12.03
N LEU A 393 -57.13 -2.14 -11.03
CA LEU A 393 -56.86 -3.55 -10.74
C LEU A 393 -57.66 -4.05 -9.55
N PRO A 394 -58.10 -5.33 -9.52
CA PRO A 394 -58.70 -5.97 -8.35
C PRO A 394 -57.78 -5.89 -7.13
N GLU A 395 -58.35 -5.99 -5.91
CA GLU A 395 -57.59 -5.94 -4.65
C GLU A 395 -56.64 -7.11 -4.47
N ASP A 396 -57.03 -8.27 -5.01
CA ASP A 396 -56.29 -9.52 -4.97
C ASP A 396 -55.40 -9.75 -6.20
N HIS A 397 -55.25 -8.74 -7.04
CA HIS A 397 -54.41 -8.86 -8.23
C HIS A 397 -52.97 -9.17 -7.87
N ALA A 398 -52.51 -10.28 -8.39
CA ALA A 398 -51.11 -10.74 -8.21
C ALA A 398 -50.62 -11.36 -9.54
N GLU A 399 -49.56 -10.82 -10.07
CA GLU A 399 -48.90 -11.26 -11.29
C GLU A 399 -47.41 -11.38 -11.05
N THR A 400 -46.75 -12.22 -11.81
CA THR A 400 -45.28 -12.34 -11.76
C THR A 400 -44.70 -11.86 -13.07
N LEU A 401 -43.92 -10.81 -13.01
CA LEU A 401 -43.15 -10.29 -14.13
C LEU A 401 -41.75 -10.88 -14.15
N THR A 402 -41.17 -10.99 -15.34
CA THR A 402 -39.81 -11.48 -15.52
C THR A 402 -38.91 -10.34 -15.94
N PHE A 403 -37.89 -10.05 -15.11
CA PHE A 403 -36.91 -9.01 -15.40
C PHE A 403 -35.50 -9.61 -15.65
N PRO A 404 -34.75 -9.09 -16.63
CA PRO A 404 -33.36 -9.47 -16.80
C PRO A 404 -32.54 -9.00 -15.61
N ASN A 405 -31.59 -9.82 -15.17
CA ASN A 405 -30.64 -9.44 -14.11
C ASN A 405 -29.59 -8.47 -14.61
N HIS A 406 -29.30 -8.43 -15.91
CA HIS A 406 -28.40 -7.48 -16.55
C HIS A 406 -29.02 -6.97 -17.87
N PRO A 407 -28.91 -5.64 -18.18
CA PRO A 407 -29.61 -5.07 -19.37
C PRO A 407 -28.93 -5.39 -20.69
N LYS A 408 -27.61 -5.79 -20.66
CA LYS A 408 -26.78 -5.98 -21.86
C LYS A 408 -26.25 -7.41 -21.99
N ASP A 409 -26.37 -8.23 -20.94
CA ASP A 409 -25.77 -9.57 -20.86
C ASP A 409 -26.79 -10.59 -20.35
N GLU A 410 -27.28 -11.41 -21.27
CA GLU A 410 -28.29 -12.44 -20.99
C GLU A 410 -27.80 -13.57 -20.14
N SER A 411 -26.45 -13.77 -20.03
CA SER A 411 -25.84 -14.81 -19.20
C SER A 411 -26.14 -14.63 -17.72
N PHE A 412 -26.46 -13.41 -17.28
CA PHE A 412 -26.92 -13.13 -15.91
C PHE A 412 -28.31 -13.68 -15.60
N GLY A 413 -29.03 -14.17 -16.61
CA GLY A 413 -30.37 -14.74 -16.47
C GLY A 413 -31.41 -13.71 -16.08
N THR A 414 -32.54 -14.19 -15.57
CA THR A 414 -33.69 -13.38 -15.21
C THR A 414 -34.12 -13.62 -13.77
N ARG A 415 -35.00 -12.75 -13.26
CA ARG A 415 -35.64 -12.90 -11.95
C ARG A 415 -37.12 -12.67 -12.03
N ALA A 416 -37.87 -13.36 -11.19
CA ALA A 416 -39.28 -13.14 -10.95
C ALA A 416 -39.47 -11.91 -10.04
N VAL A 417 -40.39 -11.01 -10.41
CA VAL A 417 -40.72 -9.83 -9.60
C VAL A 417 -42.23 -9.82 -9.43
N PRO A 418 -42.76 -9.81 -8.21
CA PRO A 418 -44.22 -9.73 -7.98
C PRO A 418 -44.74 -8.36 -8.41
N PHE A 419 -45.86 -8.37 -9.10
CA PHE A 419 -46.60 -7.17 -9.48
C PHE A 419 -48.00 -7.27 -8.89
N ALA A 420 -48.44 -6.24 -8.19
CA ALA A 420 -49.70 -6.20 -7.49
C ALA A 420 -50.35 -4.82 -7.66
N ARG A 421 -51.60 -4.69 -7.17
CA ARG A 421 -52.32 -3.41 -7.16
C ARG A 421 -51.59 -2.30 -6.45
N GLU A 422 -50.81 -2.62 -5.41
CA GLU A 422 -49.99 -1.68 -4.65
C GLU A 422 -48.52 -1.78 -5.07
N LEU A 423 -47.92 -0.66 -5.44
CA LEU A 423 -46.56 -0.52 -5.85
C LEU A 423 -45.88 0.58 -5.03
N TRP A 424 -44.56 0.59 -5.09
CA TRP A 424 -43.72 1.61 -4.42
C TRP A 424 -42.79 2.23 -5.45
N SER A 425 -42.70 3.57 -5.43
CA SER A 425 -41.77 4.37 -6.23
C SER A 425 -40.98 5.29 -5.32
N GLU A 426 -39.85 5.81 -5.79
CA GLU A 426 -39.18 6.90 -5.09
C GLU A 426 -40.07 8.13 -5.03
N ARG A 427 -40.09 8.84 -3.91
CA ARG A 427 -40.85 10.09 -3.77
C ARG A 427 -40.44 11.12 -4.81
N ASP A 428 -39.14 11.16 -5.12
CA ASP A 428 -38.59 12.06 -6.13
C ASP A 428 -39.07 11.75 -7.56
N ASP A 429 -39.65 10.56 -7.82
CA ASP A 429 -40.28 10.23 -9.11
C ASP A 429 -41.65 10.81 -9.26
N PHE A 430 -42.24 11.42 -8.23
CA PHE A 430 -43.53 12.11 -8.28
C PHE A 430 -43.35 13.61 -8.15
N MET A 431 -44.09 14.37 -8.94
CA MET A 431 -44.12 15.83 -8.90
C MET A 431 -45.55 16.33 -8.98
N GLU A 432 -46.01 17.00 -7.91
CA GLU A 432 -47.40 17.52 -7.85
C GLU A 432 -47.60 18.72 -8.77
N VAL A 433 -46.59 19.62 -8.81
CA VAL A 433 -46.61 20.78 -9.71
C VAL A 433 -45.56 20.61 -10.78
N PRO A 434 -45.97 20.38 -12.06
CA PRO A 434 -45.03 20.11 -13.13
C PRO A 434 -44.13 21.31 -13.44
N VAL A 435 -42.85 21.04 -13.64
CA VAL A 435 -41.86 22.01 -14.17
C VAL A 435 -41.47 21.66 -15.60
N LYS A 436 -41.10 22.66 -16.40
CA LYS A 436 -40.72 22.46 -17.79
C LYS A 436 -39.62 21.43 -17.94
N GLY A 437 -39.85 20.39 -18.75
CA GLY A 437 -38.87 19.30 -18.97
C GLY A 437 -38.95 18.15 -17.96
N CYS A 438 -39.94 18.13 -17.08
CA CYS A 438 -40.19 17.00 -16.20
C CYS A 438 -40.88 15.85 -16.96
N HIS A 439 -40.34 14.64 -16.84
CA HIS A 439 -40.86 13.40 -17.40
C HIS A 439 -41.23 12.37 -16.33
N ARG A 440 -41.51 12.85 -15.10
CA ARG A 440 -41.84 12.04 -13.94
C ARG A 440 -43.36 11.84 -13.81
N LEU A 441 -43.77 11.03 -12.84
CA LEU A 441 -45.17 10.85 -12.50
C LEU A 441 -45.78 12.18 -12.00
N MET A 442 -46.88 12.64 -12.61
CA MET A 442 -47.58 13.88 -12.29
C MET A 442 -49.06 13.72 -12.35
N PRO A 443 -49.88 14.53 -11.64
CA PRO A 443 -51.32 14.53 -11.75
C PRO A 443 -51.77 14.74 -13.20
N GLY A 444 -52.71 13.91 -13.68
CA GLY A 444 -53.32 14.04 -15.01
C GLY A 444 -52.43 13.67 -16.20
N THR A 445 -51.26 13.06 -15.96
CA THR A 445 -50.35 12.61 -17.02
C THR A 445 -50.21 11.10 -17.04
N GLU A 446 -49.86 10.59 -18.23
CA GLU A 446 -49.59 9.18 -18.47
C GLU A 446 -48.06 8.95 -18.41
N VAL A 447 -47.65 7.92 -17.70
CA VAL A 447 -46.22 7.51 -17.62
C VAL A 447 -46.12 6.01 -17.85
N ARG A 448 -45.01 5.58 -18.44
CA ARG A 448 -44.67 4.17 -18.56
C ARG A 448 -43.81 3.75 -17.39
N LEU A 449 -44.30 2.84 -16.57
CA LEU A 449 -43.48 2.12 -15.60
C LEU A 449 -42.71 1.00 -16.33
N ARG A 450 -41.50 0.68 -15.82
CA ARG A 450 -40.68 -0.37 -16.38
C ARG A 450 -41.30 -1.74 -16.07
N GLY A 451 -41.51 -2.55 -17.08
CA GLY A 451 -42.09 -3.89 -16.95
C GLY A 451 -42.97 -4.28 -18.12
#